data_eefdc7f034956df39045a8f391623c53
#
_entry.id   eefdc7f034956df39045a8f391623c53
#
_cell.length_a   1.000
_cell.length_b   1.000
_cell.length_c   1.000
_cell.angle_alpha   90.00
_cell.angle_beta   90.00
_cell.angle_gamma   90.00
#
_symmetry.space_group_name_H-M   'P 1'
#
loop_
_entity.id
_entity.type
_entity.pdbx_description
1 polymer ?
#
loop_
_entity_poly.entity_id
_entity_poly.type
_entity_poly.pdbx_seq_one_letter_code
_entity_poly.pdbx_strand_id
1 'polypeptide(L)'
;MATIADYFEQAQLSMAAYALGLQQGMSNADYKAALVNAGMSVSQATEFAKNYSVIDQSTDPLTGFSATVFAKNGVNYFAIRGTEGFSFSG
;
A
#
# COMPACT_ATOMS: atom_id res chain seq x y z
N MET A 1 -17.92 13.77 3.98
CA MET A 1 -18.66 12.54 3.68
C MET A 1 -17.83 11.66 2.74
N ALA A 2 -17.76 10.37 3.03
CA ALA A 2 -17.03 9.46 2.16
C ALA A 2 -17.80 9.19 0.88
N THR A 3 -17.09 9.08 -0.22
CA THR A 3 -17.65 8.79 -1.53
C THR A 3 -17.27 7.38 -1.94
N ILE A 4 -17.83 6.91 -3.05
CA ILE A 4 -17.44 5.62 -3.63
C ILE A 4 -15.95 5.65 -3.99
N ALA A 5 -15.45 6.78 -4.49
CA ALA A 5 -14.04 6.92 -4.80
C ALA A 5 -13.16 6.79 -3.55
N ASP A 6 -13.61 7.35 -2.43
CA ASP A 6 -12.88 7.22 -1.16
C ASP A 6 -12.83 5.78 -0.68
N TYR A 7 -13.95 5.06 -0.78
CA TYR A 7 -13.98 3.64 -0.42
C TYR A 7 -13.09 2.81 -1.32
N PHE A 8 -13.07 3.13 -2.59
CA PHE A 8 -12.22 2.42 -3.54
C PHE A 8 -10.74 2.65 -3.24
N GLU A 9 -10.39 3.90 -2.91
CA GLU A 9 -9.02 4.23 -2.54
C GLU A 9 -8.60 3.50 -1.27
N GLN A 10 -9.47 3.47 -0.27
CA GLN A 10 -9.19 2.75 0.98
C GLN A 10 -9.02 1.25 0.73
N ALA A 11 -9.83 0.68 -0.14
CA ALA A 11 -9.72 -0.73 -0.48
C ALA A 11 -8.38 -1.03 -1.15
N GLN A 12 -7.93 -0.15 -2.03
CA GLN A 12 -6.63 -0.32 -2.68
C GLN A 12 -5.49 -0.19 -1.68
N LEU A 13 -5.56 0.78 -0.77
CA LEU A 13 -4.53 0.94 0.27
C LEU A 13 -4.50 -0.26 1.20
N SER A 14 -5.67 -0.81 1.54
CA SER A 14 -5.77 -2.01 2.35
C SER A 14 -5.05 -3.18 1.69
N MET A 15 -5.28 -3.35 0.40
CA MET A 15 -4.64 -4.43 -0.36
C MET A 15 -3.14 -4.20 -0.45
N ALA A 16 -2.74 -2.96 -0.70
CA ALA A 16 -1.33 -2.60 -0.80
C ALA A 16 -0.58 -2.80 0.51
N ALA A 17 -1.28 -2.74 1.64
CA ALA A 17 -0.67 -2.97 2.94
C ALA A 17 -0.09 -4.38 3.08
N TYR A 18 -0.57 -5.33 2.27
CA TYR A 18 -0.06 -6.69 2.28
C TYR A 18 1.14 -6.89 1.34
N ALA A 19 1.48 -5.89 0.55
CA ALA A 19 2.65 -5.99 -0.32
C ALA A 19 3.92 -5.99 0.53
N LEU A 20 4.84 -6.88 0.20
CA LEU A 20 6.07 -7.05 0.97
C LEU A 20 7.26 -6.53 0.20
N GLY A 21 8.27 -6.07 0.93
CA GLY A 21 9.52 -5.63 0.32
C GLY A 21 9.44 -4.28 -0.34
N LEU A 22 8.45 -3.48 0.01
CA LEU A 22 8.33 -2.13 -0.55
C LEU A 22 9.39 -1.23 0.05
N GLN A 23 10.02 -0.43 -0.79
CA GLN A 23 11.02 0.52 -0.35
C GLN A 23 11.06 1.69 -1.31
N GLN A 24 11.48 2.83 -0.80
CA GLN A 24 11.58 4.03 -1.60
C GLN A 24 12.63 3.83 -2.69
N GLY A 25 12.29 4.25 -3.89
CA GLY A 25 13.22 4.16 -5.01
C GLY A 25 13.26 2.82 -5.72
N MET A 26 12.44 1.87 -5.31
CA MET A 26 12.38 0.58 -6.00
C MET A 26 11.88 0.74 -7.44
N SER A 27 12.23 -0.20 -8.31
CA SER A 27 11.81 -0.11 -9.70
C SER A 27 10.29 -0.25 -9.82
N ASN A 28 9.73 0.35 -10.85
CA ASN A 28 8.29 0.28 -11.08
C ASN A 28 7.84 -1.16 -11.33
N ALA A 29 8.66 -1.96 -12.00
CA ALA A 29 8.35 -3.36 -12.24
C ALA A 29 8.28 -4.16 -10.94
N ASP A 30 9.23 -3.94 -10.03
CA ASP A 30 9.25 -4.63 -8.75
C ASP A 30 8.09 -4.19 -7.87
N TYR A 31 7.76 -2.90 -7.90
CA TYR A 31 6.65 -2.36 -7.16
C TYR A 31 5.33 -2.99 -7.62
N LYS A 32 5.09 -3.01 -8.92
CA LYS A 32 3.88 -3.64 -9.48
C LYS A 32 3.80 -5.13 -9.15
N ALA A 33 4.94 -5.83 -9.23
CA ALA A 33 4.97 -7.26 -8.89
C ALA A 33 4.57 -7.49 -7.43
N ALA A 34 5.05 -6.65 -6.52
CA ALA A 34 4.69 -6.75 -5.11
C ALA A 34 3.20 -6.52 -4.89
N LEU A 35 2.62 -5.56 -5.59
CA LEU A 35 1.19 -5.27 -5.50
C LEU A 35 0.34 -6.41 -6.05
N VAL A 36 0.75 -7.00 -7.16
CA VAL A 36 0.05 -8.16 -7.72
C VAL A 36 0.11 -9.34 -6.76
N ASN A 37 1.27 -9.58 -6.16
CA ASN A 37 1.42 -10.64 -5.17
C ASN A 37 0.56 -10.41 -3.93
N ALA A 38 0.23 -9.16 -3.64
CA ALA A 38 -0.65 -8.83 -2.52
C ALA A 38 -2.13 -9.03 -2.84
N GLY A 39 -2.46 -9.25 -4.11
CA GLY A 39 -3.82 -9.54 -4.52
C GLY A 39 -4.40 -8.60 -5.57
N MET A 40 -3.67 -7.58 -5.98
CA MET A 40 -4.17 -6.67 -7.01
C MET A 40 -4.11 -7.33 -8.38
N SER A 41 -5.04 -6.93 -9.26
CA SER A 41 -4.92 -7.27 -10.67
C SER A 41 -3.76 -6.45 -11.27
N VAL A 42 -3.29 -6.86 -12.45
CA VAL A 42 -2.23 -6.12 -13.13
C VAL A 42 -2.67 -4.69 -13.40
N SER A 43 -3.92 -4.49 -13.81
CA SER A 43 -4.47 -3.14 -14.05
C SER A 43 -4.47 -2.30 -12.79
N GLN A 44 -4.93 -2.86 -11.68
CA GLN A 44 -4.97 -2.15 -10.40
C GLN A 44 -3.56 -1.79 -9.94
N ALA A 45 -2.62 -2.74 -10.03
CA ALA A 45 -1.25 -2.51 -9.63
C ALA A 45 -0.60 -1.41 -10.47
N THR A 46 -0.88 -1.40 -11.78
CA THR A 46 -0.35 -0.39 -12.67
C THR A 46 -0.86 1.00 -12.30
N GLU A 47 -2.16 1.13 -12.06
CA GLU A 47 -2.74 2.41 -11.67
C GLU A 47 -2.27 2.86 -10.29
N PHE A 48 -2.21 1.94 -9.35
CA PHE A 48 -1.75 2.27 -8.00
C PHE A 48 -0.29 2.74 -8.02
N ALA A 49 0.57 2.02 -8.72
CA ALA A 49 1.98 2.38 -8.80
C ALA A 49 2.19 3.72 -9.51
N LYS A 50 1.28 4.08 -10.41
CA LYS A 50 1.33 5.35 -11.11
C LYS A 50 0.98 6.52 -10.19
N ASN A 51 0.03 6.32 -9.29
CA ASN A 51 -0.52 7.37 -8.44
C ASN A 51 0.14 7.46 -7.07
N TYR A 52 0.62 6.35 -6.53
CA TYR A 52 1.20 6.30 -5.19
C TYR A 52 2.67 5.91 -5.26
N SER A 53 3.50 6.68 -4.57
CA SER A 53 4.92 6.36 -4.41
C SER A 53 5.14 5.74 -3.04
N VAL A 54 6.08 4.80 -2.94
CA VAL A 54 6.46 4.24 -1.65
C VAL A 54 7.43 5.19 -0.98
N ILE A 55 7.12 5.58 0.25
CA ILE A 55 8.03 6.38 1.06
C ILE A 55 8.84 5.47 1.97
N ASP A 56 8.16 4.52 2.64
CA ASP A 56 8.84 3.63 3.57
C ASP A 56 7.94 2.44 3.89
N GLN A 57 8.56 1.33 4.27
CA GLN A 57 7.85 0.20 4.81
C GLN A 57 8.66 -0.36 5.97
N SER A 58 8.01 -0.53 7.10
CA SER A 58 8.65 -1.00 8.33
C SER A 58 7.86 -2.18 8.87
N THR A 59 8.56 -3.24 9.25
CA THR A 59 7.95 -4.44 9.80
C THR A 59 8.56 -4.74 11.16
N ASP A 60 7.71 -4.94 12.16
CA ASP A 60 8.16 -5.32 13.49
C ASP A 60 8.26 -6.85 13.54
N PRO A 61 9.48 -7.40 13.70
CA PRO A 61 9.65 -8.86 13.71
C PRO A 61 9.03 -9.55 14.92
N LEU A 62 8.76 -8.82 15.98
CA LEU A 62 8.19 -9.41 17.19
C LEU A 62 6.68 -9.52 17.11
N THR A 63 6.01 -8.52 16.56
CA THR A 63 4.55 -8.48 16.50
C THR A 63 4.00 -8.88 15.14
N GLY A 64 4.81 -8.81 14.10
CA GLY A 64 4.36 -9.06 12.74
C GLY A 64 3.61 -7.89 12.11
N PHE A 65 3.50 -6.76 12.81
CA PHE A 65 2.90 -5.57 12.23
C PHE A 65 3.80 -4.97 11.18
N SER A 66 3.17 -4.51 10.12
CA SER A 66 3.87 -3.81 9.05
C SER A 66 3.14 -2.51 8.77
N ALA A 67 3.89 -1.43 8.62
CA ALA A 67 3.35 -0.14 8.26
C ALA A 67 4.05 0.35 7.00
N THR A 68 3.26 0.75 6.02
CA THR A 68 3.78 1.27 4.76
C THR A 68 3.26 2.69 4.58
N VAL A 69 4.15 3.59 4.20
CA VAL A 69 3.80 4.97 3.92
C VAL A 69 3.85 5.17 2.41
N PHE A 70 2.73 5.60 1.85
CA PHE A 70 2.63 5.96 0.44
C PHE A 70 2.41 7.46 0.33
N ALA A 71 2.83 8.03 -0.78
CA ALA A 71 2.58 9.45 -1.07
C ALA A 71 1.82 9.58 -2.38
N LYS A 72 0.83 10.47 -2.38
CA LYS A 72 0.06 10.82 -3.57
C LYS A 72 -0.26 12.32 -3.49
N ASN A 73 0.16 13.07 -4.50
CA ASN A 73 -0.12 14.51 -4.58
C ASN A 73 0.32 15.27 -3.33
N GLY A 74 1.47 14.91 -2.76
CA GLY A 74 2.01 15.59 -1.58
C GLY A 74 1.37 15.18 -0.27
N VAL A 75 0.45 14.20 -0.29
CA VAL A 75 -0.22 13.71 0.91
C VAL A 75 0.30 12.31 1.21
N ASN A 76 0.65 12.08 2.48
CA ASN A 76 1.12 10.77 2.92
C ASN A 76 -0.05 9.93 3.41
N TYR A 77 -0.06 8.68 2.99
CA TYR A 77 -1.08 7.71 3.37
C TYR A 77 -0.40 6.57 4.11
N PHE A 78 -0.95 6.20 5.25
CA PHE A 78 -0.40 5.13 6.08
C PHE A 78 -1.26 3.90 5.97
N ALA A 79 -0.66 2.79 5.58
CA ALA A 79 -1.34 1.50 5.50
C ALA A 79 -0.69 0.56 6.50
N ILE A 80 -1.49 0.05 7.44
CA ILE A 80 -0.99 -0.77 8.53
C ILE A 80 -1.58 -2.16 8.41
N ARG A 81 -0.71 -3.16 8.44
CA ARG A 81 -1.11 -4.55 8.42
C ARG A 81 -0.69 -5.22 9.73
N GLY A 82 -1.64 -5.82 10.41
CA GLY A 82 -1.38 -6.61 11.59
C GLY A 82 -1.56 -8.10 11.31
N THR A 83 -1.38 -8.92 12.34
CA THR A 83 -1.53 -10.37 12.20
C THR A 83 -2.98 -10.79 12.10
N GLU A 84 -3.90 -10.01 12.61
CA GLU A 84 -5.32 -10.35 12.65
C GLU A 84 -6.19 -9.40 11.83
N GLY A 85 -5.57 -8.67 10.95
CA GLY A 85 -6.27 -7.70 10.17
C GLY A 85 -5.43 -6.45 10.02
N PHE A 86 -6.06 -5.38 9.60
CA PHE A 86 -5.33 -4.15 9.39
C PHE A 86 -6.26 -2.96 9.60
N SER A 87 -5.65 -1.84 9.86
CA SER A 87 -6.34 -0.55 9.85
C SER A 87 -5.42 0.45 9.20
N PHE A 88 -5.97 1.55 8.77
CA PHE A 88 -5.14 2.63 8.25
C PHE A 88 -5.77 3.96 8.59
N SER A 89 -4.90 4.96 8.66
CA SER A 89 -5.32 6.32 8.89
C SER A 89 -4.53 7.20 7.94
N GLY A 90 -5.10 8.29 7.60
CA GLY A 90 -4.40 9.15 6.67
C GLY A 90 -5.08 10.46 6.53
#